data_8f3326523dd67f81cbb0fefeb1dcf3bf
#
_entry.id   8f3326523dd67f81cbb0fefeb1dcf3bf
#
_cell.length_a   1.000
_cell.length_b   1.000
_cell.length_c   1.000
_cell.angle_alpha   90.00
_cell.angle_beta   90.00
_cell.angle_gamma   90.00
#
_symmetry.space_group_name_H-M   'P 1'
#
loop_
_entity.id
_entity.type
_entity.pdbx_description
1 polymer ?
#
loop_
_entity_poly.entity_id
_entity_poly.type
_entity_poly.pdbx_seq_one_letter_code
_entity_poly.pdbx_strand_id
1 'polypeptide(L)'
;MISGILGDAESAIVIFVVITMNAILGTVQTVKAEQSLNSLKQLSAPEAKVARDGNIIQIPSREVTIGDEVILEAGDCIPADGKLIECASLKVDESALTGESIAVEKNLDEVAVGTALGDQTNKVFSGSFVTYGRGRYESDCNRHEYRSRKDCRSYEEYIRKAHTTAGES
;
A
#
# COMPACT_ATOMS: atom_id res chain seq x y z
N MET A 1 19.42 63.89 17.84
CA MET A 1 18.28 63.11 17.31
C MET A 1 18.62 62.25 16.09
N ILE A 2 19.52 62.66 15.23
CA ILE A 2 19.87 61.89 13.99
C ILE A 2 20.71 60.63 14.31
N SER A 3 21.46 60.59 15.40
CA SER A 3 22.29 59.46 15.80
C SER A 3 21.52 58.21 16.25
N GLY A 4 20.33 58.39 16.81
CA GLY A 4 19.50 57.26 17.24
C GLY A 4 18.84 56.48 16.07
N ILE A 5 18.50 57.19 15.00
CA ILE A 5 17.85 56.59 13.83
C ILE A 5 18.83 55.75 13.01
N LEU A 6 20.11 56.12 12.95
CA LEU A 6 21.15 55.36 12.26
C LEU A 6 21.52 54.07 13.00
N GLY A 7 21.57 54.09 14.33
CA GLY A 7 21.84 52.90 15.14
C GLY A 7 20.75 51.84 15.06
N ASP A 8 19.47 52.26 14.97
CA ASP A 8 18.33 51.38 14.82
C ASP A 8 18.30 50.71 13.43
N ALA A 9 18.74 51.44 12.39
CA ALA A 9 18.79 50.87 11.02
C ALA A 9 19.88 49.78 10.89
N GLU A 10 21.06 49.97 11.48
CA GLU A 10 22.13 48.96 11.50
C GLU A 10 21.65 47.68 12.22
N SER A 11 21.04 47.84 13.38
CA SER A 11 20.49 46.72 14.13
C SER A 11 19.38 45.95 13.37
N ALA A 12 18.51 46.67 12.69
CA ALA A 12 17.45 46.10 11.88
C ALA A 12 18.00 45.27 10.69
N ILE A 13 19.05 45.79 10.03
CA ILE A 13 19.71 45.07 8.92
C ILE A 13 20.33 43.76 9.41
N VAL A 14 21.05 43.79 10.54
CA VAL A 14 21.66 42.59 11.11
C VAL A 14 20.60 41.53 11.46
N ILE A 15 19.52 41.94 12.10
CA ILE A 15 18.42 41.03 12.45
C ILE A 15 17.81 40.42 11.19
N PHE A 16 17.56 41.21 10.15
CA PHE A 16 16.99 40.73 8.90
C PHE A 16 17.90 39.70 8.19
N VAL A 17 19.22 39.96 8.17
CA VAL A 17 20.21 39.02 7.62
C VAL A 17 20.21 37.70 8.39
N VAL A 18 20.21 37.76 9.73
CA VAL A 18 20.21 36.56 10.58
C VAL A 18 18.94 35.73 10.37
N ILE A 19 17.77 36.39 10.33
CA ILE A 19 16.49 35.69 10.08
C ILE A 19 16.49 35.04 8.70
N THR A 20 16.97 35.75 7.68
CA THR A 20 17.02 35.22 6.31
C THR A 20 17.97 34.04 6.22
N MET A 21 19.17 34.12 6.84
CA MET A 21 20.09 32.98 6.89
C MET A 21 19.49 31.77 7.62
N ASN A 22 18.82 31.99 8.75
CA ASN A 22 18.17 30.91 9.49
C ASN A 22 17.05 30.26 8.67
N ALA A 23 16.24 31.04 7.96
CA ALA A 23 15.18 30.54 7.10
C ALA A 23 15.74 29.66 5.95
N ILE A 24 16.79 30.12 5.29
CA ILE A 24 17.47 29.36 4.23
C ILE A 24 18.06 28.06 4.79
N LEU A 25 18.77 28.14 5.91
CA LEU A 25 19.38 26.97 6.54
C LEU A 25 18.34 25.94 6.96
N GLY A 26 17.24 26.36 7.58
CA GLY A 26 16.14 25.50 7.98
C GLY A 26 15.50 24.80 6.78
N THR A 27 15.26 25.53 5.68
CA THR A 27 14.69 24.94 4.46
C THR A 27 15.64 23.90 3.85
N VAL A 28 16.94 24.18 3.76
CA VAL A 28 17.92 23.22 3.22
C VAL A 28 18.00 21.96 4.08
N GLN A 29 17.97 22.09 5.40
CA GLN A 29 17.98 20.95 6.32
C GLN A 29 16.74 20.07 6.16
N THR A 30 15.54 20.69 6.03
CA THR A 30 14.29 19.97 5.84
C THR A 30 14.29 19.18 4.53
N VAL A 31 14.70 19.80 3.42
CA VAL A 31 14.76 19.12 2.11
C VAL A 31 15.74 17.94 2.13
N LYS A 32 16.92 18.11 2.76
CA LYS A 32 17.88 17.01 2.89
C LYS A 32 17.35 15.85 3.75
N ALA A 33 16.64 16.16 4.83
CA ALA A 33 16.01 15.14 5.68
C ALA A 33 14.95 14.34 4.92
N GLU A 34 14.09 15.01 4.15
CA GLU A 34 13.07 14.35 3.30
C GLU A 34 13.71 13.47 2.22
N GLN A 35 14.76 13.92 1.56
CA GLN A 35 15.49 13.12 0.57
C GLN A 35 16.06 11.84 1.18
N SER A 36 16.66 11.92 2.37
CA SER A 36 17.20 10.76 3.07
C SER A 36 16.12 9.75 3.43
N LEU A 37 14.96 10.23 3.92
CA LEU A 37 13.81 9.36 4.22
C LEU A 37 13.22 8.71 2.97
N ASN A 38 13.15 9.42 1.86
CA ASN A 38 12.65 8.88 0.60
C ASN A 38 13.60 7.82 0.02
N SER A 39 14.90 7.99 0.14
CA SER A 39 15.89 6.98 -0.26
C SER A 39 15.75 5.70 0.56
N LEU A 40 15.55 5.80 1.88
CA LEU A 40 15.30 4.64 2.73
C LEU A 40 13.98 3.94 2.38
N LYS A 41 12.91 4.68 2.09
CA LYS A 41 11.63 4.11 1.66
C LYS A 41 11.74 3.36 0.32
N GLN A 42 12.56 3.83 -0.60
CA GLN A 42 12.79 3.15 -1.88
C GLN A 42 13.58 1.84 -1.71
N LEU A 43 14.55 1.81 -0.78
CA LEU A 43 15.32 0.60 -0.48
C LEU A 43 14.50 -0.45 0.30
N SER A 44 13.47 -0.03 1.01
CA SER A 44 12.57 -0.91 1.79
C SER A 44 11.22 -1.17 1.10
N ALA A 45 11.04 -0.74 -0.15
CA ALA A 45 9.79 -0.99 -0.86
C ALA A 45 9.64 -2.51 -1.09
N PRO A 46 8.56 -3.14 -0.63
CA PRO A 46 8.34 -4.55 -0.89
C PRO A 46 8.19 -4.77 -2.40
N GLU A 47 8.77 -5.84 -2.90
CA GLU A 47 8.66 -6.27 -4.29
C GLU A 47 7.64 -7.39 -4.39
N ALA A 48 7.00 -7.51 -5.55
CA ALA A 48 6.04 -8.56 -5.85
C ALA A 48 6.50 -9.33 -7.09
N LYS A 49 6.34 -10.66 -7.06
CA LYS A 49 6.56 -11.54 -8.21
C LYS A 49 5.24 -11.65 -8.95
N VAL A 50 5.19 -11.19 -10.19
CA VAL A 50 3.99 -11.26 -11.03
C VAL A 50 4.27 -12.06 -12.29
N ALA A 51 3.28 -12.83 -12.73
CA ALA A 51 3.31 -13.53 -14.00
C ALA A 51 2.59 -12.70 -15.06
N ARG A 52 3.33 -12.16 -16.03
CA ARG A 52 2.80 -11.43 -17.20
C ARG A 52 3.31 -12.08 -18.48
N ASP A 53 2.43 -12.31 -19.42
CA ASP A 53 2.77 -12.92 -20.74
C ASP A 53 3.55 -14.23 -20.61
N GLY A 54 3.27 -15.04 -19.57
CA GLY A 54 3.95 -16.31 -19.32
C GLY A 54 5.34 -16.20 -18.69
N ASN A 55 5.81 -14.98 -18.37
CA ASN A 55 7.09 -14.74 -17.71
C ASN A 55 6.87 -14.25 -16.28
N ILE A 56 7.68 -14.73 -15.35
CA ILE A 56 7.69 -14.23 -13.96
C ILE A 56 8.65 -13.06 -13.90
N ILE A 57 8.14 -11.90 -13.51
CA ILE A 57 8.90 -10.67 -13.33
C ILE A 57 8.74 -10.16 -11.90
N GLN A 58 9.75 -9.51 -11.37
CA GLN A 58 9.73 -8.87 -10.06
C GLN A 58 9.54 -7.38 -10.26
N ILE A 59 8.50 -6.84 -9.63
CA ILE A 59 8.13 -5.43 -9.73
C ILE A 59 7.90 -4.84 -8.34
N PRO A 60 8.05 -3.53 -8.16
CA PRO A 60 7.62 -2.87 -6.93
C PRO A 60 6.14 -3.12 -6.64
N SER A 61 5.79 -3.43 -5.39
CA SER A 61 4.40 -3.75 -4.99
C SER A 61 3.38 -2.69 -5.39
N ARG A 62 3.80 -1.43 -5.50
CA ARG A 62 2.95 -0.31 -5.95
C ARG A 62 2.59 -0.35 -7.45
N GLU A 63 3.30 -1.16 -8.24
CA GLU A 63 3.12 -1.28 -9.69
C GLU A 63 2.26 -2.50 -10.07
N VAL A 64 1.79 -3.25 -9.07
CA VAL A 64 0.81 -4.31 -9.27
C VAL A 64 -0.52 -3.68 -9.68
N THR A 65 -1.09 -4.17 -10.78
CA THR A 65 -2.35 -3.71 -11.36
C THR A 65 -3.44 -4.77 -11.25
N ILE A 66 -4.69 -4.34 -11.44
CA ILE A 66 -5.83 -5.26 -11.47
C ILE A 66 -5.65 -6.26 -12.62
N GLY A 67 -5.86 -7.55 -12.32
CA GLY A 67 -5.70 -8.64 -13.27
C GLY A 67 -4.28 -9.21 -13.35
N ASP A 68 -3.33 -8.68 -12.55
CA ASP A 68 -2.01 -9.32 -12.44
C ASP A 68 -2.11 -10.62 -11.65
N GLU A 69 -1.48 -11.68 -12.16
CA GLU A 69 -1.24 -12.89 -11.39
C GLU A 69 -0.01 -12.71 -10.49
N VAL A 70 -0.23 -12.65 -9.19
CA VAL A 70 0.83 -12.49 -8.19
C VAL A 70 1.18 -13.85 -7.58
N ILE A 71 2.46 -14.14 -7.52
CA ILE A 71 3.01 -15.36 -6.92
C ILE A 71 3.40 -15.06 -5.48
N LEU A 72 2.97 -15.92 -4.56
CA LEU A 72 3.23 -15.82 -3.14
C LEU A 72 4.10 -16.99 -2.64
N GLU A 73 5.11 -16.66 -1.86
CA GLU A 73 5.96 -17.59 -1.13
C GLU A 73 6.04 -17.20 0.36
N ALA A 74 6.42 -18.15 1.21
CA ALA A 74 6.58 -17.88 2.64
C ALA A 74 7.58 -16.73 2.87
N GLY A 75 7.18 -15.72 3.64
CA GLY A 75 7.94 -14.49 3.89
C GLY A 75 7.53 -13.30 3.04
N ASP A 76 6.73 -13.50 1.98
CA ASP A 76 6.27 -12.41 1.12
C ASP A 76 5.17 -11.60 1.79
N CYS A 77 5.17 -10.29 1.52
CA CYS A 77 4.09 -9.38 1.86
C CYS A 77 3.12 -9.31 0.68
N ILE A 78 1.82 -9.40 0.95
CA ILE A 78 0.77 -9.33 -0.06
C ILE A 78 0.57 -7.88 -0.50
N PRO A 79 0.86 -7.54 -1.78
CA PRO A 79 0.86 -6.16 -2.25
C PRO A 79 -0.54 -5.60 -2.53
N ALA A 80 -1.47 -6.44 -2.93
CA ALA A 80 -2.83 -6.05 -3.35
C ALA A 80 -3.85 -7.10 -2.93
N ASP A 81 -5.11 -6.68 -2.79
CA ASP A 81 -6.22 -7.59 -2.54
C ASP A 81 -6.46 -8.45 -3.79
N GLY A 82 -6.87 -9.70 -3.61
CA GLY A 82 -7.16 -10.56 -4.75
C GLY A 82 -7.73 -11.91 -4.39
N LYS A 83 -8.14 -12.64 -5.43
CA LYS A 83 -8.72 -13.98 -5.34
C LYS A 83 -7.67 -15.04 -5.64
N LEU A 84 -7.58 -16.04 -4.79
CA LEU A 84 -6.68 -17.17 -4.99
C LEU A 84 -7.06 -17.99 -6.23
N ILE A 85 -6.07 -18.29 -7.06
CA ILE A 85 -6.15 -19.17 -8.23
C ILE A 85 -5.54 -20.53 -7.89
N GLU A 86 -4.43 -20.51 -7.13
CA GLU A 86 -3.69 -21.70 -6.73
C GLU A 86 -3.18 -21.53 -5.30
N CYS A 87 -3.27 -22.58 -4.50
CA CYS A 87 -2.68 -22.61 -3.17
C CYS A 87 -2.16 -24.00 -2.81
N ALA A 88 -1.01 -24.02 -2.12
CA ALA A 88 -0.39 -25.22 -1.58
C ALA A 88 -0.02 -24.97 -0.13
N SER A 89 -0.90 -25.39 0.78
CA SER A 89 -0.76 -25.20 2.24
C SER A 89 -0.48 -23.75 2.62
N LEU A 90 -1.12 -22.80 1.94
CA LEU A 90 -0.89 -21.37 2.12
C LEU A 90 -1.48 -20.93 3.47
N LYS A 91 -0.64 -20.34 4.33
CA LYS A 91 -1.06 -19.71 5.58
C LYS A 91 -0.65 -18.25 5.58
N VAL A 92 -1.61 -17.38 5.90
CA VAL A 92 -1.44 -15.93 5.85
C VAL A 92 -1.76 -15.34 7.20
N ASP A 93 -0.87 -14.50 7.70
CA ASP A 93 -1.12 -13.66 8.88
C ASP A 93 -1.87 -12.40 8.45
N GLU A 94 -3.13 -12.32 8.87
CA GLU A 94 -4.04 -11.21 8.61
C GLU A 94 -4.31 -10.37 9.87
N SER A 95 -3.45 -10.47 10.88
CA SER A 95 -3.60 -9.79 12.17
C SER A 95 -3.77 -8.27 12.06
N ALA A 96 -3.16 -7.67 11.05
CA ALA A 96 -3.32 -6.23 10.76
C ALA A 96 -4.75 -5.83 10.35
N LEU A 97 -5.56 -6.78 9.86
CA LEU A 97 -6.94 -6.56 9.40
C LEU A 97 -7.97 -7.05 10.40
N THR A 98 -7.77 -8.24 10.94
CA THR A 98 -8.72 -8.92 11.82
C THR A 98 -8.48 -8.64 13.29
N GLY A 99 -7.23 -8.24 13.65
CA GLY A 99 -6.79 -8.13 15.03
C GLY A 99 -6.48 -9.47 15.70
N GLU A 100 -6.63 -10.59 15.00
CA GLU A 100 -6.34 -11.93 15.48
C GLU A 100 -4.91 -12.34 15.09
N SER A 101 -4.11 -12.76 16.06
CA SER A 101 -2.69 -13.14 15.85
C SER A 101 -2.50 -14.58 15.34
N ILE A 102 -3.53 -15.19 14.76
CA ILE A 102 -3.48 -16.57 14.25
C ILE A 102 -3.42 -16.51 12.72
N ALA A 103 -2.45 -17.22 12.13
CA ALA A 103 -2.36 -17.36 10.69
C ALA A 103 -3.55 -18.17 10.15
N VAL A 104 -4.24 -17.62 9.16
CA VAL A 104 -5.39 -18.24 8.51
C VAL A 104 -4.91 -19.15 7.39
N GLU A 105 -5.39 -20.40 7.38
CA GLU A 105 -5.14 -21.33 6.28
C GLU A 105 -6.08 -21.00 5.11
N LYS A 106 -5.46 -20.75 3.96
CA LYS A 106 -6.17 -20.37 2.74
C LYS A 106 -6.49 -21.60 1.87
N ASN A 107 -7.63 -21.56 1.22
CA ASN A 107 -8.08 -22.60 0.29
C ASN A 107 -8.77 -21.97 -0.93
N LEU A 108 -9.17 -22.80 -1.89
CA LEU A 108 -9.87 -22.36 -3.10
C LEU A 108 -11.39 -22.53 -3.02
N ASP A 109 -11.92 -22.93 -1.85
CA ASP A 109 -13.36 -23.17 -1.69
C ASP A 109 -14.15 -21.88 -1.87
N GLU A 110 -15.33 -21.99 -2.44
CA GLU A 110 -16.21 -20.84 -2.59
C GLU A 110 -16.75 -20.39 -1.24
N VAL A 111 -16.56 -19.14 -0.93
CA VAL A 111 -17.03 -18.50 0.31
C VAL A 111 -18.35 -17.77 0.04
N ALA A 112 -19.33 -17.92 0.93
CA ALA A 112 -20.63 -17.31 0.80
C ALA A 112 -20.55 -15.77 0.75
N VAL A 113 -21.44 -15.14 -0.02
CA VAL A 113 -21.52 -13.69 -0.11
C VAL A 113 -21.92 -13.10 1.25
N GLY A 114 -21.10 -12.17 1.76
CA GLY A 114 -21.34 -11.53 3.07
C GLY A 114 -20.59 -12.16 4.24
N THR A 115 -19.72 -13.14 3.99
CA THR A 115 -18.80 -13.70 5.00
C THR A 115 -17.85 -12.63 5.50
N ALA A 116 -17.55 -12.63 6.80
CA ALA A 116 -16.60 -11.69 7.42
C ALA A 116 -15.21 -11.79 6.74
N LEU A 117 -14.47 -10.68 6.72
CA LEU A 117 -13.17 -10.59 6.03
C LEU A 117 -12.19 -11.70 6.47
N GLY A 118 -12.11 -11.98 7.77
CA GLY A 118 -11.23 -13.03 8.31
C GLY A 118 -11.60 -14.46 7.93
N ASP A 119 -12.87 -14.68 7.55
CA ASP A 119 -13.39 -16.00 7.15
C ASP A 119 -13.34 -16.22 5.63
N GLN A 120 -12.89 -15.22 4.86
CA GLN A 120 -12.73 -15.33 3.41
C GLN A 120 -11.43 -16.09 3.07
N THR A 121 -11.50 -17.41 3.13
CA THR A 121 -10.33 -18.29 2.92
C THR A 121 -9.84 -18.34 1.48
N ASN A 122 -10.66 -17.95 0.51
CA ASN A 122 -10.32 -17.94 -0.92
C ASN A 122 -9.79 -16.59 -1.43
N LYS A 123 -9.60 -15.62 -0.52
CA LYS A 123 -9.05 -14.31 -0.83
C LYS A 123 -7.82 -14.01 0.01
N VAL A 124 -7.01 -13.12 -0.51
CA VAL A 124 -5.86 -12.54 0.19
C VAL A 124 -5.98 -11.03 0.23
N PHE A 125 -5.44 -10.42 1.28
CA PHE A 125 -5.61 -9.00 1.55
C PHE A 125 -4.26 -8.29 1.62
N SER A 126 -4.20 -7.10 1.05
CA SER A 126 -3.01 -6.25 1.04
C SER A 126 -2.54 -5.88 2.46
N GLY A 127 -1.24 -6.01 2.68
CA GLY A 127 -0.60 -5.73 3.96
C GLY A 127 -0.56 -6.94 4.91
N SER A 128 -1.06 -8.09 4.47
CA SER A 128 -0.90 -9.37 5.17
C SER A 128 0.42 -10.05 4.78
N PHE A 129 0.88 -11.00 5.60
CA PHE A 129 2.14 -11.72 5.38
C PHE A 129 1.92 -13.21 5.21
N VAL A 130 2.60 -13.80 4.22
CA VAL A 130 2.61 -15.25 4.03
C VAL A 130 3.54 -15.88 5.06
N THR A 131 2.99 -16.66 5.98
CA THR A 131 3.75 -17.33 7.03
C THR A 131 4.24 -18.72 6.62
N TYR A 132 3.48 -19.41 5.75
CA TYR A 132 3.83 -20.75 5.30
C TYR A 132 3.19 -21.06 3.94
N GLY A 133 3.81 -21.97 3.17
CA GLY A 133 3.29 -22.46 1.91
C GLY A 133 3.58 -21.53 0.73
N ARG A 134 2.82 -21.73 -0.34
CA ARG A 134 2.90 -20.95 -1.58
C ARG A 134 1.54 -20.86 -2.22
N GLY A 135 1.32 -19.84 -3.02
CA GLY A 135 0.08 -19.65 -3.75
C GLY A 135 0.22 -18.70 -4.91
N ARG A 136 -0.84 -18.59 -5.67
CA ARG A 136 -0.99 -17.63 -6.76
C ARG A 136 -2.37 -17.02 -6.69
N TYR A 137 -2.47 -15.73 -6.87
CA TYR A 137 -3.76 -15.04 -6.86
C TYR A 137 -3.84 -14.01 -7.99
N GLU A 138 -5.04 -13.72 -8.42
CA GLU A 138 -5.35 -12.63 -9.34
C GLU A 138 -5.71 -11.40 -8.53
N SER A 139 -5.04 -10.28 -8.84
CA SER A 139 -5.28 -9.01 -8.15
C SER A 139 -6.61 -8.40 -8.57
N ASP A 140 -7.50 -8.19 -7.60
CA ASP A 140 -8.82 -7.58 -7.78
C ASP A 140 -8.78 -6.05 -7.60
N CYS A 141 -7.90 -5.54 -6.71
CA CYS A 141 -7.83 -4.12 -6.37
C CYS A 141 -6.44 -3.74 -5.85
N ASN A 142 -5.94 -2.59 -6.24
CA ASN A 142 -4.71 -2.02 -5.69
C ASN A 142 -5.04 -0.95 -4.64
N ARG A 143 -4.62 -1.16 -3.39
CA ARG A 143 -4.88 -0.26 -2.25
C ARG A 143 -4.29 1.16 -2.45
N HIS A 144 -3.25 1.31 -3.27
CA HIS A 144 -2.70 2.63 -3.61
C HIS A 144 -3.67 3.45 -4.49
N GLU A 145 -4.45 2.79 -5.33
CA GLU A 145 -5.47 3.41 -6.17
C GLU A 145 -6.77 3.69 -5.39
N TYR A 146 -7.01 2.94 -4.31
CA TYR A 146 -8.16 3.10 -3.41
C TYR A 146 -8.24 4.49 -2.74
N ARG A 147 -7.12 5.15 -2.49
CA ARG A 147 -7.09 6.51 -1.93
C ARG A 147 -7.49 7.59 -2.94
N SER A 148 -7.43 7.28 -4.22
CA SER A 148 -7.70 8.21 -5.34
C SER A 148 -9.05 8.00 -6.03
N ARG A 149 -9.74 6.86 -5.87
CA ARG A 149 -10.96 6.56 -6.63
C ARG A 149 -12.11 6.03 -5.76
N LYS A 150 -13.26 6.67 -5.92
CA LYS A 150 -14.59 6.19 -5.53
C LYS A 150 -15.01 4.90 -6.31
N ASP A 151 -14.14 4.38 -7.16
CA ASP A 151 -14.48 3.36 -8.16
C ASP A 151 -14.42 1.92 -7.65
N CYS A 152 -13.64 1.61 -6.61
CA CYS A 152 -13.68 0.26 -6.02
C CYS A 152 -15.02 -0.05 -5.34
N ARG A 153 -15.69 0.97 -4.78
CA ARG A 153 -17.07 0.80 -4.27
C ARG A 153 -18.08 0.53 -5.37
N SER A 154 -17.90 1.12 -6.55
CA SER A 154 -18.78 0.89 -7.70
C SER A 154 -18.57 -0.50 -8.31
N TYR A 155 -17.34 -1.07 -8.22
CA TYR A 155 -17.08 -2.43 -8.69
C TYR A 155 -17.68 -3.49 -7.76
N GLU A 156 -17.58 -3.33 -6.44
CA GLU A 156 -18.29 -4.17 -5.47
C GLU A 156 -19.82 -4.06 -5.60
N GLU A 157 -20.30 -2.85 -5.88
CA GLU A 157 -21.73 -2.61 -6.12
C GLU A 157 -22.19 -3.17 -7.47
N TYR A 158 -21.34 -3.17 -8.49
CA TYR A 158 -21.58 -3.81 -9.78
C TYR A 158 -21.61 -5.33 -9.67
N ILE A 159 -20.66 -5.95 -8.95
CA ILE A 159 -20.67 -7.40 -8.68
C ILE A 159 -21.89 -7.79 -7.86
N ARG A 160 -22.24 -7.02 -6.82
CA ARG A 160 -23.44 -7.27 -6.03
C ARG A 160 -24.70 -7.21 -6.87
N LYS A 161 -24.84 -6.24 -7.77
CA LYS A 161 -25.98 -6.13 -8.70
C LYS A 161 -26.01 -7.27 -9.73
N ALA A 162 -24.87 -7.67 -10.26
CA ALA A 162 -24.79 -8.78 -11.22
C ALA A 162 -25.21 -10.12 -10.59
N HIS A 163 -24.86 -10.37 -9.33
CA HIS A 163 -25.29 -11.57 -8.61
C HIS A 163 -26.76 -11.54 -8.18
N THR A 164 -27.34 -10.36 -7.93
CA THR A 164 -28.78 -10.26 -7.59
C THR A 164 -29.67 -10.53 -8.81
N THR A 165 -29.22 -10.15 -10.00
CA THR A 165 -29.96 -10.40 -11.26
C THR A 165 -29.83 -11.84 -11.76
N ALA A 166 -28.78 -12.57 -11.38
CA ALA A 166 -28.60 -13.98 -11.77
C ALA A 166 -29.35 -14.98 -10.87
N GLY A 167 -29.89 -14.54 -9.74
CA GLY A 167 -30.65 -15.38 -8.79
C GLY A 167 -32.18 -15.35 -8.97
N GLU A 168 -32.68 -14.59 -9.94
CA GLU A 168 -34.15 -14.50 -10.24
C GLU A 168 -34.55 -15.10 -11.60
N SER A 169 -33.94 -16.22 -11.99
CA SER A 169 -34.35 -16.95 -13.21
C SER A 169 -34.58 -18.40 -12.89
#